data_acb22da281749b15a23a020b6aeaee8e
#
_entry.id   acb22da281749b15a23a020b6aeaee8e
#
_cell.length_a   1.000
_cell.length_b   1.000
_cell.length_c   1.000
_cell.angle_alpha   90.00
_cell.angle_beta   90.00
_cell.angle_gamma   90.00
#
_symmetry.space_group_name_H-M   'P 1'
#
loop_
_entity.id
_entity.type
_entity.pdbx_description
1 polymer ?
#
loop_
_entity_poly.entity_id
_entity_poly.type
_entity_poly.pdbx_seq_one_letter_code
_entity_poly.pdbx_strand_id
1 'polypeptide(L)'
;GIAGGKAPDAMPDTTAPAGAPATTASEGVLSGAAPKGWTAPRKPVTPRVLNLFAYTGGASLAARAAGAETTHVDSVKQVVTWSRENMELSGLDGIRWIVEDALKFVRREVRRGSRYNGIILDPPAYGRGANGEKWILEENICEMLACCAQLLEPQGAFLVLNLYSMGLSSTLARTAVRQAFGAPLEERYGELCFTDRAGKQLPLGTYYRFIR
;
A
#
# COMPACT_ATOMS: atom_id res chain seq x y z
N GLY A 1 -52.22 -20.35 -7.97
CA GLY A 1 -51.83 -20.71 -6.64
C GLY A 1 -50.35 -20.39 -6.44
N ILE A 2 -50.03 -19.27 -5.81
CA ILE A 2 -48.64 -18.86 -5.50
C ILE A 2 -48.42 -19.21 -4.04
N ALA A 3 -47.54 -20.21 -3.78
CA ALA A 3 -47.16 -20.60 -2.44
C ALA A 3 -46.12 -19.60 -1.88
N GLY A 4 -46.39 -19.09 -0.67
CA GLY A 4 -45.56 -18.14 0.03
C GLY A 4 -44.20 -18.74 0.46
N GLY A 5 -43.11 -18.08 0.10
CA GLY A 5 -41.78 -18.35 0.58
C GLY A 5 -41.53 -17.70 1.97
N LYS A 6 -41.21 -18.53 2.92
CA LYS A 6 -40.83 -18.18 4.30
C LYS A 6 -39.46 -17.47 4.32
N ALA A 7 -39.38 -16.37 5.04
CA ALA A 7 -38.10 -15.66 5.27
C ALA A 7 -37.09 -16.53 6.04
N PRO A 8 -35.80 -16.41 5.75
CA PRO A 8 -34.77 -17.14 6.51
C PRO A 8 -34.55 -16.54 7.92
N ASP A 9 -34.39 -17.44 8.86
CA ASP A 9 -34.20 -17.18 10.29
C ASP A 9 -32.98 -16.28 10.60
N ALA A 10 -33.10 -15.52 11.68
CA ALA A 10 -32.12 -14.60 12.23
C ALA A 10 -30.80 -15.28 12.57
N MET A 11 -29.68 -14.59 12.30
CA MET A 11 -28.35 -14.98 12.74
C MET A 11 -28.25 -15.00 14.26
N PRO A 12 -27.48 -15.93 14.85
CA PRO A 12 -27.26 -15.94 16.28
C PRO A 12 -26.38 -14.77 16.74
N ASP A 13 -26.81 -14.16 17.81
CA ASP A 13 -26.16 -13.09 18.56
C ASP A 13 -24.84 -13.61 19.16
N THR A 14 -23.70 -13.12 18.67
CA THR A 14 -22.37 -13.37 19.27
C THR A 14 -22.06 -12.29 20.30
N THR A 15 -22.57 -12.47 21.53
CA THR A 15 -22.12 -11.75 22.69
C THR A 15 -20.66 -12.10 23.00
N ALA A 16 -19.78 -11.11 22.87
CA ALA A 16 -18.39 -11.19 23.31
C ALA A 16 -18.34 -11.28 24.86
N PRO A 17 -17.41 -12.08 25.44
CA PRO A 17 -17.28 -12.14 26.89
C PRO A 17 -16.68 -10.85 27.44
N ALA A 18 -17.38 -10.25 28.39
CA ALA A 18 -16.90 -9.16 29.22
C ALA A 18 -15.88 -9.69 30.25
N GLY A 19 -14.79 -8.94 30.46
CA GLY A 19 -13.99 -9.08 31.65
C GLY A 19 -12.52 -9.38 31.45
N ALA A 20 -11.73 -8.32 31.12
CA ALA A 20 -10.34 -8.28 31.52
C ALA A 20 -10.22 -7.25 32.68
N PRO A 21 -9.56 -7.56 33.83
CA PRO A 21 -9.43 -6.63 34.93
C PRO A 21 -8.46 -5.50 34.56
N ALA A 22 -8.88 -4.27 34.84
CA ALA A 22 -8.04 -3.09 34.74
C ALA A 22 -6.93 -3.21 35.82
N THR A 23 -5.71 -3.42 35.41
CA THR A 23 -4.54 -3.33 36.28
C THR A 23 -4.20 -1.85 36.43
N THR A 24 -4.57 -1.27 37.56
CA THR A 24 -4.08 0.04 38.02
C THR A 24 -2.59 -0.07 38.30
N ALA A 25 -1.77 0.43 37.36
CA ALA A 25 -0.35 0.63 37.64
C ALA A 25 -0.19 1.82 38.58
N SER A 26 0.23 1.55 39.83
CA SER A 26 0.67 2.55 40.79
C SER A 26 1.90 3.27 40.25
N GLU A 27 1.82 4.60 40.20
CA GLU A 27 2.96 5.48 39.91
C GLU A 27 4.00 5.38 41.02
N GLY A 28 4.99 4.52 40.84
CA GLY A 28 6.24 4.55 41.59
C GLY A 28 7.28 5.32 40.78
N VAL A 29 7.51 6.59 41.11
CA VAL A 29 8.60 7.39 40.58
C VAL A 29 9.92 6.79 41.07
N LEU A 30 10.54 5.93 40.26
CA LEU A 30 11.92 5.53 40.42
C LEU A 30 12.83 6.62 39.82
N SER A 31 13.25 7.59 40.65
CA SER A 31 14.34 8.51 40.38
C SER A 31 15.65 7.74 40.47
N GLY A 32 16.00 7.07 39.36
CA GLY A 32 17.31 6.44 39.17
C GLY A 32 17.91 6.90 37.86
N ALA A 33 19.17 7.41 37.87
CA ALA A 33 19.89 7.76 36.68
C ALA A 33 19.97 6.53 35.75
N ALA A 34 19.68 6.71 34.46
CA ALA A 34 19.74 5.66 33.47
C ALA A 34 21.12 5.00 33.45
N PRO A 35 21.23 3.67 33.31
CA PRO A 35 22.52 2.97 33.27
C PRO A 35 23.40 3.51 32.13
N LYS A 36 24.74 3.60 32.37
CA LYS A 36 25.69 3.98 31.32
C LYS A 36 25.51 3.06 30.10
N GLY A 37 25.19 3.66 28.93
CA GLY A 37 24.93 2.94 27.69
C GLY A 37 23.43 2.75 27.35
N TRP A 38 22.50 3.15 28.23
CA TRP A 38 21.09 3.17 27.88
C TRP A 38 20.80 4.33 26.91
N THR A 39 20.43 4.00 25.68
CA THR A 39 19.87 4.96 24.73
C THR A 39 18.37 4.87 24.83
N ALA A 40 17.72 6.01 25.06
CA ALA A 40 16.24 6.06 25.04
C ALA A 40 15.74 5.42 23.74
N PRO A 41 14.65 4.63 23.76
CA PRO A 41 14.07 4.09 22.56
C PRO A 41 13.80 5.25 21.59
N ARG A 42 14.29 5.12 20.36
CA ARG A 42 14.02 6.13 19.32
C ARG A 42 12.51 6.27 19.24
N LYS A 43 12.01 7.54 19.28
CA LYS A 43 10.59 7.77 19.03
C LYS A 43 10.20 6.99 17.77
N PRO A 44 9.11 6.22 17.81
CA PRO A 44 8.66 5.48 16.63
C PRO A 44 8.52 6.49 15.48
N VAL A 45 9.34 6.30 14.44
CA VAL A 45 9.24 7.14 13.23
C VAL A 45 8.00 6.70 12.50
N THR A 46 7.06 7.61 12.30
CA THR A 46 5.86 7.34 11.49
C THR A 46 6.29 6.95 10.08
N PRO A 47 5.96 5.74 9.59
CA PRO A 47 6.38 5.31 8.27
C PRO A 47 5.71 6.16 7.18
N ARG A 48 6.47 6.51 6.15
CA ARG A 48 6.00 7.26 5.00
C ARG A 48 5.71 6.29 3.85
N VAL A 49 4.48 6.28 3.35
CA VAL A 49 4.04 5.39 2.27
C VAL A 49 3.63 6.21 1.04
N LEU A 50 4.18 5.84 -0.12
CA LEU A 50 3.85 6.38 -1.43
C LEU A 50 3.01 5.37 -2.20
N ASN A 51 1.80 5.75 -2.60
CA ASN A 51 0.94 4.95 -3.46
C ASN A 51 0.85 5.63 -4.84
N LEU A 52 1.30 4.92 -5.86
CA LEU A 52 1.38 5.37 -7.26
C LEU A 52 0.33 4.63 -8.10
N PHE A 53 -0.30 5.34 -9.06
CA PHE A 53 -1.48 4.88 -9.79
C PHE A 53 -2.59 4.46 -8.83
N ALA A 54 -2.84 5.33 -7.86
CA ALA A 54 -3.51 4.97 -6.63
C ALA A 54 -5.05 4.84 -6.75
N TYR A 55 -5.61 5.13 -7.93
CA TYR A 55 -7.02 4.98 -8.29
C TYR A 55 -7.95 5.53 -7.19
N THR A 56 -8.98 4.78 -6.79
CA THR A 56 -9.96 5.21 -5.76
C THR A 56 -9.46 5.12 -4.32
N GLY A 57 -8.15 4.86 -4.11
CA GLY A 57 -7.48 5.06 -2.85
C GLY A 57 -7.47 3.90 -1.87
N GLY A 58 -7.98 2.72 -2.21
CA GLY A 58 -8.08 1.61 -1.25
C GLY A 58 -6.76 1.29 -0.53
N ALA A 59 -5.65 1.19 -1.27
CA ALA A 59 -4.33 0.94 -0.68
C ALA A 59 -3.81 2.15 0.13
N SER A 60 -4.13 3.39 -0.29
CA SER A 60 -3.79 4.59 0.48
C SER A 60 -4.52 4.66 1.81
N LEU A 61 -5.81 4.30 1.82
CA LEU A 61 -6.63 4.25 3.03
C LEU A 61 -6.10 3.18 3.98
N ALA A 62 -5.77 1.99 3.47
CA ALA A 62 -5.20 0.90 4.26
C ALA A 62 -3.86 1.32 4.91
N ALA A 63 -2.96 1.96 4.17
CA ALA A 63 -1.71 2.47 4.69
C ALA A 63 -1.94 3.54 5.78
N ARG A 64 -2.89 4.47 5.55
CA ARG A 64 -3.24 5.49 6.52
C ARG A 64 -3.88 4.92 7.78
N ALA A 65 -4.79 3.96 7.65
CA ALA A 65 -5.41 3.27 8.78
C ALA A 65 -4.37 2.52 9.65
N ALA A 66 -3.29 2.03 9.02
CA ALA A 66 -2.13 1.45 9.72
C ALA A 66 -1.19 2.49 10.37
N GLY A 67 -1.52 3.78 10.32
CA GLY A 67 -0.76 4.86 10.96
C GLY A 67 0.34 5.49 10.10
N ALA A 68 0.42 5.19 8.80
CA ALA A 68 1.44 5.78 7.93
C ALA A 68 1.10 7.23 7.50
N GLU A 69 2.13 8.04 7.29
CA GLU A 69 2.02 9.27 6.48
C GLU A 69 1.91 8.86 5.01
N THR A 70 0.73 8.99 4.44
CA THR A 70 0.43 8.47 3.10
C THR A 70 0.40 9.56 2.06
N THR A 71 1.12 9.36 0.94
CA THR A 71 1.03 10.18 -0.26
C THR A 71 0.34 9.35 -1.36
N HIS A 72 -0.77 9.85 -1.86
CA HIS A 72 -1.58 9.27 -2.93
C HIS A 72 -1.34 10.02 -4.23
N VAL A 73 -0.97 9.34 -5.28
CA VAL A 73 -0.68 9.91 -6.59
C VAL A 73 -1.51 9.24 -7.66
N ASP A 74 -2.33 10.00 -8.35
CA ASP A 74 -3.06 9.59 -9.54
C ASP A 74 -3.18 10.77 -10.52
N SER A 75 -3.22 10.49 -11.81
CA SER A 75 -3.30 11.52 -12.86
C SER A 75 -4.72 12.05 -13.08
N VAL A 76 -5.74 11.32 -12.64
CA VAL A 76 -7.15 11.62 -12.89
C VAL A 76 -7.77 12.36 -11.71
N LYS A 77 -8.01 13.66 -11.87
CA LYS A 77 -8.56 14.52 -10.81
C LYS A 77 -9.86 13.97 -10.20
N GLN A 78 -10.78 13.48 -11.02
CA GLN A 78 -12.06 12.95 -10.56
C GLN A 78 -11.85 11.74 -9.63
N VAL A 79 -10.93 10.85 -9.99
CA VAL A 79 -10.60 9.65 -9.19
C VAL A 79 -9.99 10.05 -7.85
N VAL A 80 -9.11 11.05 -7.82
CA VAL A 80 -8.56 11.60 -6.57
C VAL A 80 -9.65 12.24 -5.71
N THR A 81 -10.67 12.86 -6.33
CA THR A 81 -11.83 13.38 -5.57
C THR A 81 -12.59 12.25 -4.90
N TRP A 82 -12.90 11.16 -5.62
CA TRP A 82 -13.52 9.97 -5.04
C TRP A 82 -12.68 9.33 -3.93
N SER A 83 -11.37 9.34 -4.10
CA SER A 83 -10.47 8.82 -3.05
C SER A 83 -10.57 9.61 -1.75
N ARG A 84 -10.79 10.94 -1.83
CA ARG A 84 -11.01 11.80 -0.65
C ARG A 84 -12.35 11.47 0.01
N GLU A 85 -13.41 11.34 -0.78
CA GLU A 85 -14.74 10.94 -0.30
C GLU A 85 -14.65 9.56 0.41
N ASN A 86 -13.95 8.60 -0.18
CA ASN A 86 -13.71 7.29 0.43
C ASN A 86 -12.95 7.40 1.75
N MET A 87 -11.95 8.29 1.84
CA MET A 87 -11.22 8.55 3.08
C MET A 87 -12.15 9.08 4.18
N GLU A 88 -12.97 10.08 3.86
CA GLU A 88 -13.93 10.69 4.78
C GLU A 88 -14.97 9.67 5.26
N LEU A 89 -15.55 8.89 4.33
CA LEU A 89 -16.48 7.79 4.65
C LEU A 89 -15.86 6.70 5.53
N SER A 90 -14.53 6.52 5.45
CA SER A 90 -13.78 5.58 6.28
C SER A 90 -13.37 6.17 7.64
N GLY A 91 -13.78 7.40 7.96
CA GLY A 91 -13.40 8.09 9.21
C GLY A 91 -11.89 8.37 9.32
N LEU A 92 -11.19 8.46 8.18
CA LEU A 92 -9.77 8.75 8.12
C LEU A 92 -9.51 10.20 7.68
N ASP A 93 -8.29 10.68 7.94
CA ASP A 93 -7.79 11.98 7.53
C ASP A 93 -6.31 11.93 7.15
N GLY A 94 -5.71 13.08 6.78
CA GLY A 94 -4.26 13.26 6.72
C GLY A 94 -3.55 12.56 5.57
N ILE A 95 -4.23 12.23 4.46
CA ILE A 95 -3.59 11.74 3.23
C ILE A 95 -3.18 12.93 2.35
N ARG A 96 -1.94 12.91 1.86
CA ARG A 96 -1.44 13.89 0.89
C ARG A 96 -1.88 13.50 -0.52
N TRP A 97 -2.78 14.27 -1.11
CA TRP A 97 -3.35 14.04 -2.44
C TRP A 97 -2.56 14.77 -3.53
N ILE A 98 -2.16 14.04 -4.56
CA ILE A 98 -1.42 14.55 -5.72
C ILE A 98 -2.15 14.16 -6.99
N VAL A 99 -2.54 15.15 -7.79
CA VAL A 99 -3.09 14.95 -9.14
C VAL A 99 -1.95 15.20 -10.14
N GLU A 100 -1.24 14.17 -10.54
CA GLU A 100 -0.09 14.26 -11.43
C GLU A 100 0.22 12.90 -12.06
N ASP A 101 0.88 12.92 -13.22
CA ASP A 101 1.49 11.71 -13.81
C ASP A 101 2.50 11.09 -12.84
N ALA A 102 2.39 9.77 -12.61
CA ALA A 102 3.18 9.07 -11.61
C ALA A 102 4.69 9.09 -11.91
N LEU A 103 5.09 8.92 -13.19
CA LEU A 103 6.51 8.92 -13.57
C LEU A 103 7.12 10.32 -13.41
N LYS A 104 6.37 11.36 -13.79
CA LYS A 104 6.77 12.75 -13.58
C LYS A 104 6.92 13.08 -12.09
N PHE A 105 5.99 12.60 -11.27
CA PHE A 105 6.04 12.76 -9.82
C PHE A 105 7.30 12.12 -9.23
N VAL A 106 7.58 10.83 -9.51
CA VAL A 106 8.74 10.16 -8.91
C VAL A 106 10.06 10.75 -9.35
N ARG A 107 10.19 11.16 -10.62
CA ARG A 107 11.38 11.89 -11.12
C ARG A 107 11.62 13.19 -10.32
N ARG A 108 10.55 13.91 -9.97
CA ARG A 108 10.64 15.12 -9.16
C ARG A 108 11.03 14.80 -7.73
N GLU A 109 10.45 13.78 -7.11
CA GLU A 109 10.78 13.37 -5.75
C GLU A 109 12.22 12.85 -5.63
N VAL A 110 12.74 12.16 -6.64
CA VAL A 110 14.17 11.76 -6.73
C VAL A 110 15.07 13.00 -6.69
N ARG A 111 14.78 14.02 -7.52
CA ARG A 111 15.57 15.27 -7.52
C ARG A 111 15.51 16.02 -6.18
N ARG A 112 14.43 15.83 -5.41
CA ARG A 112 14.26 16.42 -4.06
C ARG A 112 14.96 15.62 -2.97
N GLY A 113 15.46 14.43 -3.28
CA GLY A 113 16.02 13.52 -2.28
C GLY A 113 14.98 12.97 -1.30
N SER A 114 13.70 12.91 -1.71
CA SER A 114 12.64 12.36 -0.87
C SER A 114 12.86 10.89 -0.56
N ARG A 115 12.37 10.44 0.61
CA ARG A 115 12.48 9.03 1.05
C ARG A 115 11.14 8.53 1.57
N TYR A 116 10.88 7.23 1.35
CA TYR A 116 9.66 6.53 1.76
C TYR A 116 10.01 5.17 2.35
N ASN A 117 9.28 4.75 3.37
CA ASN A 117 9.40 3.41 3.96
C ASN A 117 8.59 2.37 3.20
N GLY A 118 7.55 2.79 2.49
CA GLY A 118 6.73 1.90 1.67
C GLY A 118 6.41 2.52 0.32
N ILE A 119 6.47 1.72 -0.73
CA ILE A 119 5.96 2.10 -2.06
C ILE A 119 4.98 1.04 -2.52
N ILE A 120 3.78 1.48 -2.92
CA ILE A 120 2.76 0.67 -3.56
C ILE A 120 2.69 1.14 -5.01
N LEU A 121 2.86 0.23 -5.95
CA LEU A 121 2.94 0.49 -7.37
C LEU A 121 1.97 -0.43 -8.11
N ASP A 122 0.92 0.15 -8.67
CA ASP A 122 -0.19 -0.56 -9.33
C ASP A 122 -0.44 0.01 -10.74
N PRO A 123 0.55 -0.02 -11.63
CA PRO A 123 0.48 0.64 -12.91
C PRO A 123 -0.46 -0.10 -13.89
N PRO A 124 -1.25 0.65 -14.68
CA PRO A 124 -2.01 0.05 -15.76
C PRO A 124 -1.07 -0.43 -16.89
N ALA A 125 -1.55 -1.34 -17.73
CA ALA A 125 -0.81 -1.74 -18.93
C ALA A 125 -0.62 -0.56 -19.88
N TYR A 126 -1.62 0.32 -19.98
CA TYR A 126 -1.63 1.53 -20.79
C TYR A 126 -2.41 2.64 -20.10
N GLY A 127 -1.95 3.89 -20.25
CA GLY A 127 -2.63 5.06 -19.71
C GLY A 127 -2.23 6.37 -20.39
N ARG A 128 -3.00 7.43 -20.12
CA ARG A 128 -2.67 8.80 -20.49
C ARG A 128 -2.81 9.71 -19.26
N GLY A 129 -1.80 10.53 -19.04
CA GLY A 129 -1.86 11.59 -18.05
C GLY A 129 -2.74 12.76 -18.50
N ALA A 130 -3.07 13.65 -17.58
CA ALA A 130 -3.95 14.80 -17.82
C ALA A 130 -3.41 15.79 -18.87
N ASN A 131 -2.10 15.84 -19.07
CA ASN A 131 -1.45 16.74 -20.05
C ASN A 131 -0.97 15.98 -21.29
N GLY A 132 -1.49 14.76 -21.54
CA GLY A 132 -1.14 13.96 -22.71
C GLY A 132 0.07 13.05 -22.52
N GLU A 133 0.63 12.96 -21.30
CA GLU A 133 1.68 12.01 -20.98
C GLU A 133 1.20 10.59 -21.35
N LYS A 134 2.07 9.84 -22.02
CA LYS A 134 1.78 8.47 -22.44
C LYS A 134 2.48 7.50 -21.49
N TRP A 135 1.71 6.60 -20.88
CA TRP A 135 2.21 5.47 -20.13
C TRP A 135 2.01 4.18 -20.91
N ILE A 136 3.08 3.45 -21.15
CA ILE A 136 3.08 2.08 -21.65
C ILE A 136 3.92 1.27 -20.68
N LEU A 137 3.34 0.23 -20.08
CA LEU A 137 3.98 -0.52 -19.00
C LEU A 137 5.34 -1.07 -19.41
N GLU A 138 5.41 -1.73 -20.56
CA GLU A 138 6.63 -2.36 -21.08
C GLU A 138 7.76 -1.37 -21.35
N GLU A 139 7.42 -0.13 -21.74
CA GLU A 139 8.39 0.92 -22.02
C GLU A 139 8.86 1.66 -20.78
N ASN A 140 7.98 1.82 -19.78
CA ASN A 140 8.21 2.74 -18.66
C ASN A 140 8.50 2.06 -17.32
N ILE A 141 8.22 0.75 -17.17
CA ILE A 141 8.30 0.07 -15.87
C ILE A 141 9.74 0.05 -15.31
N CYS A 142 10.74 -0.16 -16.15
CA CYS A 142 12.13 -0.20 -15.69
C CYS A 142 12.59 1.15 -15.13
N GLU A 143 12.24 2.26 -15.78
CA GLU A 143 12.53 3.60 -15.28
C GLU A 143 11.77 3.91 -13.99
N MET A 144 10.48 3.53 -13.94
CA MET A 144 9.67 3.69 -12.74
C MET A 144 10.29 2.96 -11.54
N LEU A 145 10.69 1.69 -11.71
CA LEU A 145 11.34 0.91 -10.68
C LEU A 145 12.69 1.51 -10.25
N ALA A 146 13.49 2.02 -11.19
CA ALA A 146 14.74 2.69 -10.89
C ALA A 146 14.56 3.98 -10.05
N CYS A 147 13.52 4.77 -10.35
CA CYS A 147 13.13 5.92 -9.53
C CYS A 147 12.66 5.48 -8.15
N CYS A 148 11.78 4.48 -8.07
CA CYS A 148 11.28 3.93 -6.81
C CYS A 148 12.43 3.39 -5.93
N ALA A 149 13.45 2.76 -6.52
CA ALA A 149 14.60 2.26 -5.79
C ALA A 149 15.41 3.37 -5.11
N GLN A 150 15.49 4.55 -5.76
CA GLN A 150 16.12 5.74 -5.19
C GLN A 150 15.26 6.41 -4.11
N LEU A 151 13.94 6.26 -4.16
CA LEU A 151 13.01 6.84 -3.19
C LEU A 151 12.81 5.97 -1.96
N LEU A 152 13.04 4.66 -2.07
CA LEU A 152 12.80 3.73 -0.96
C LEU A 152 13.95 3.77 0.05
N GLU A 153 13.63 3.82 1.35
CA GLU A 153 14.63 3.74 2.42
C GLU A 153 15.49 2.47 2.27
N PRO A 154 16.80 2.53 2.60
CA PRO A 154 17.68 1.38 2.43
C PRO A 154 17.39 0.23 3.40
N GLN A 155 16.70 0.48 4.51
CA GLN A 155 16.35 -0.49 5.54
C GLN A 155 14.97 -0.18 6.13
N GLY A 156 14.28 -1.21 6.64
CA GLY A 156 12.96 -1.04 7.24
C GLY A 156 11.93 -0.57 6.22
N ALA A 157 12.02 -1.05 4.98
CA ALA A 157 11.20 -0.59 3.89
C ALA A 157 10.58 -1.75 3.09
N PHE A 158 9.48 -1.47 2.37
CA PHE A 158 8.78 -2.45 1.56
C PHE A 158 8.35 -1.90 0.20
N LEU A 159 8.21 -2.80 -0.76
CA LEU A 159 7.56 -2.57 -2.05
C LEU A 159 6.40 -3.55 -2.22
N VAL A 160 5.28 -3.05 -2.75
CA VAL A 160 4.20 -3.88 -3.32
C VAL A 160 4.01 -3.45 -4.76
N LEU A 161 4.13 -4.38 -5.68
CA LEU A 161 3.93 -4.18 -7.11
C LEU A 161 2.85 -5.13 -7.60
N ASN A 162 1.84 -4.60 -8.29
CA ASN A 162 0.85 -5.37 -9.04
C ASN A 162 0.99 -5.07 -10.53
N LEU A 163 0.78 -6.09 -11.37
CA LEU A 163 0.84 -5.96 -12.82
C LEU A 163 -0.34 -6.73 -13.44
N TYR A 164 -1.03 -6.10 -14.36
CA TYR A 164 -2.22 -6.65 -15.04
C TYR A 164 -2.00 -6.94 -16.53
N SER A 165 -0.76 -6.88 -17.01
CA SER A 165 -0.45 -7.19 -18.41
C SER A 165 -0.34 -8.69 -18.62
N MET A 166 -1.03 -9.24 -19.61
CA MET A 166 -0.98 -10.66 -19.96
C MET A 166 0.40 -11.14 -20.44
N GLY A 167 1.30 -10.21 -20.79
CA GLY A 167 2.68 -10.52 -21.22
C GLY A 167 3.71 -10.56 -20.11
N LEU A 168 3.35 -10.17 -18.86
CA LEU A 168 4.29 -10.05 -17.76
C LEU A 168 4.06 -11.14 -16.72
N SER A 169 4.91 -12.17 -16.73
CA SER A 169 4.91 -13.20 -15.69
C SER A 169 5.47 -12.66 -14.37
N SER A 170 5.11 -13.31 -13.27
CA SER A 170 5.65 -12.98 -11.93
C SER A 170 7.18 -13.13 -11.87
N THR A 171 7.76 -14.05 -12.65
CA THR A 171 9.21 -14.22 -12.77
C THR A 171 9.87 -13.02 -13.45
N LEU A 172 9.23 -12.46 -14.49
CA LEU A 172 9.74 -11.25 -15.15
C LEU A 172 9.64 -10.04 -14.23
N ALA A 173 8.52 -9.88 -13.51
CA ALA A 173 8.36 -8.86 -12.50
C ALA A 173 9.46 -8.94 -11.42
N ARG A 174 9.74 -10.14 -10.90
CA ARG A 174 10.85 -10.39 -9.98
C ARG A 174 12.20 -9.96 -10.54
N THR A 175 12.49 -10.32 -11.79
CA THR A 175 13.77 -9.97 -12.45
C THR A 175 13.93 -8.47 -12.55
N ALA A 176 12.90 -7.75 -13.02
CA ALA A 176 12.93 -6.28 -13.14
C ALA A 176 13.10 -5.59 -11.77
N VAL A 177 12.38 -6.06 -10.73
CA VAL A 177 12.52 -5.50 -9.39
C VAL A 177 13.92 -5.77 -8.83
N ARG A 178 14.45 -6.99 -8.95
CA ARG A 178 15.80 -7.30 -8.46
C ARG A 178 16.89 -6.51 -9.18
N GLN A 179 16.70 -6.22 -10.46
CA GLN A 179 17.61 -5.37 -11.22
C GLN A 179 17.65 -3.93 -10.66
N ALA A 180 16.50 -3.39 -10.25
CA ALA A 180 16.39 -2.01 -9.75
C ALA A 180 16.78 -1.89 -8.27
N PHE A 181 16.38 -2.83 -7.42
CA PHE A 181 16.48 -2.74 -5.96
C PHE A 181 17.60 -3.62 -5.34
N GLY A 182 18.16 -4.56 -6.11
CA GLY A 182 19.03 -5.61 -5.58
C GLY A 182 18.27 -6.76 -4.94
N ALA A 183 18.98 -7.63 -4.21
CA ALA A 183 18.37 -8.76 -3.52
C ALA A 183 17.72 -8.29 -2.20
N PRO A 184 16.41 -8.50 -1.98
CA PRO A 184 15.74 -8.15 -0.73
C PRO A 184 15.98 -9.20 0.37
N LEU A 185 15.63 -8.85 1.62
CA LEU A 185 15.67 -9.79 2.75
C LEU A 185 14.60 -10.88 2.60
N GLU A 186 13.40 -10.48 2.26
CA GLU A 186 12.27 -11.38 2.03
C GLU A 186 11.51 -10.90 0.80
N GLU A 187 11.17 -11.84 -0.09
CA GLU A 187 10.33 -11.56 -1.26
C GLU A 187 9.24 -12.60 -1.43
N ARG A 188 8.09 -12.18 -1.98
CA ARG A 188 7.01 -13.05 -2.41
C ARG A 188 6.47 -12.55 -3.74
N TYR A 189 6.21 -13.46 -4.65
CA TYR A 189 5.69 -13.15 -5.97
C TYR A 189 4.87 -14.33 -6.49
N GLY A 190 3.96 -14.05 -7.39
CA GLY A 190 3.06 -15.06 -7.96
C GLY A 190 1.90 -14.42 -8.71
N GLU A 191 0.87 -15.19 -8.92
CA GLU A 191 -0.39 -14.73 -9.50
C GLU A 191 -1.40 -14.44 -8.40
N LEU A 192 -2.12 -13.32 -8.54
CA LEU A 192 -3.31 -13.02 -7.76
C LEU A 192 -4.47 -13.77 -8.38
N CYS A 193 -5.12 -14.61 -7.62
CA CYS A 193 -6.29 -15.34 -8.06
C CYS A 193 -7.46 -15.10 -7.12
N PHE A 194 -8.64 -14.93 -7.69
CA PHE A 194 -9.89 -15.03 -6.98
C PHE A 194 -10.41 -16.47 -7.13
N THR A 195 -10.76 -17.10 -6.03
CA THR A 195 -11.37 -18.45 -6.06
C THR A 195 -12.88 -18.32 -5.86
N ASP A 196 -13.66 -18.80 -6.82
CA ASP A 196 -15.13 -18.81 -6.72
C ASP A 196 -15.63 -19.90 -5.74
N ARG A 197 -16.93 -19.92 -5.52
CA ARG A 197 -17.56 -20.90 -4.61
C ARG A 197 -17.43 -22.36 -5.09
N ALA A 198 -17.15 -22.59 -6.36
CA ALA A 198 -16.95 -23.90 -6.96
C ALA A 198 -15.47 -24.33 -6.96
N GLY A 199 -14.57 -23.52 -6.41
CA GLY A 199 -13.13 -23.77 -6.37
C GLY A 199 -12.38 -23.39 -7.65
N LYS A 200 -13.03 -22.74 -8.63
CA LYS A 200 -12.36 -22.23 -9.82
C LYS A 200 -11.54 -20.99 -9.49
N GLN A 201 -10.33 -20.94 -10.00
CA GLN A 201 -9.47 -19.77 -9.89
C GLN A 201 -9.62 -18.84 -11.09
N LEU A 202 -9.88 -17.57 -10.82
CA LEU A 202 -9.86 -16.49 -11.79
C LEU A 202 -8.57 -15.67 -11.56
N PRO A 203 -7.61 -15.68 -12.50
CA PRO A 203 -6.40 -14.87 -12.37
C PRO A 203 -6.77 -13.38 -12.51
N LEU A 204 -6.22 -12.57 -11.59
CA LEU A 204 -6.44 -11.12 -11.53
C LEU A 204 -5.21 -10.33 -11.94
N GLY A 205 -4.06 -10.98 -12.14
CA GLY A 205 -2.80 -10.37 -12.45
C GLY A 205 -1.65 -10.98 -11.66
N THR A 206 -0.47 -10.41 -11.80
CA THR A 206 0.72 -10.84 -11.06
C THR A 206 1.04 -9.85 -9.94
N TYR A 207 1.59 -10.35 -8.86
CA TYR A 207 2.09 -9.52 -7.77
C TYR A 207 3.56 -9.83 -7.47
N TYR A 208 4.24 -8.83 -6.97
CA TYR A 208 5.55 -8.95 -6.34
C TYR A 208 5.59 -8.05 -5.11
N ARG A 209 6.09 -8.56 -4.01
CA ARG A 209 6.33 -7.78 -2.80
C ARG A 209 7.64 -8.16 -2.15
N PHE A 210 8.30 -7.20 -1.51
CA PHE A 210 9.50 -7.47 -0.73
C PHE A 210 9.58 -6.58 0.51
N ILE A 211 10.43 -7.00 1.45
CA ILE A 211 10.89 -6.22 2.61
C ILE A 211 12.42 -6.17 2.58
N ARG A 212 12.98 -5.02 2.93
CA ARG A 212 14.43 -4.82 3.07
C ARG A 212 14.83 -4.04 4.32
#